data_f2ebdb16c6815f4bb8e7a0c13bbeb454
#
_entry.id   f2ebdb16c6815f4bb8e7a0c13bbeb454
#
_cell.length_a   1.000
_cell.length_b   1.000
_cell.length_c   1.000
_cell.angle_alpha   90.00
_cell.angle_beta   90.00
_cell.angle_gamma   90.00
#
_symmetry.space_group_name_H-M   'P 1'
#
loop_
_entity.id
_entity.type
_entity.pdbx_description
1 polymer ?
#
loop_
_entity_poly.entity_id
_entity_poly.type
_entity_poly.pdbx_seq_one_letter_code
_entity_poly.pdbx_strand_id
1 'polypeptide(L)'
;LFDIRTMKELGFNMVRKHIKTEPARWYYHCDKEGILVWQDLPSPNLPKGHEDFAKANFESESKSIIDALKNHPSIVQWIVFNEGWGQFDTERMTNVVDSKVNSLNPARFGKTTLICCASGWTDAEVGNIIDTHSYPDPSCPSNANRAAVCGEYGGITLKVPGHIWPGGDFQYTTVETGRDFTAFFNGLCDKIKDFYYQGLNAAVYTQISDVEIEKNGILTYDRRVLKPYSPYGELKAKIKERVNMPQNKVIIKPILSTAKDHKYTWRYNTTTDVPRRWFAKEFDDRAWAKGVAAFGAGLPEHSADLVSTEWKTSQIYMRRWFYLGDITPQMIDKLRFVLFHDDDIEIYINGVWAATRTGCVFNYVPKDISEEAKKALKPNSWNLIAVGGKQGGGQQIMDIGISAFVTEDFEL
;
A
#
# COMPACT_ATOMS: atom_id res chain seq x y z
N LEU A 1 -5.58 25.28 -11.86
CA LEU A 1 -4.23 25.12 -12.42
C LEU A 1 -3.18 25.04 -11.30
N PHE A 2 -3.26 25.91 -10.26
CA PHE A 2 -2.32 25.91 -9.14
C PHE A 2 -2.25 24.52 -8.48
N ASP A 3 -3.37 23.94 -8.06
CA ASP A 3 -3.40 22.61 -7.40
C ASP A 3 -2.77 21.53 -8.30
N ILE A 4 -3.09 21.53 -9.62
CA ILE A 4 -2.54 20.56 -10.58
C ILE A 4 -1.01 20.66 -10.65
N ARG A 5 -0.49 21.87 -10.77
CA ARG A 5 0.97 22.09 -10.83
C ARG A 5 1.65 21.72 -9.52
N THR A 6 1.05 22.09 -8.39
CA THR A 6 1.60 21.71 -7.08
C THR A 6 1.72 20.20 -6.93
N MET A 7 0.70 19.43 -7.34
CA MET A 7 0.76 17.95 -7.30
C MET A 7 1.85 17.40 -8.22
N LYS A 8 1.98 17.96 -9.43
CA LYS A 8 3.06 17.57 -10.36
C LYS A 8 4.45 17.92 -9.82
N GLU A 9 4.62 19.08 -9.23
CA GLU A 9 5.87 19.52 -8.60
C GLU A 9 6.26 18.62 -7.41
N LEU A 10 5.29 18.18 -6.61
CA LEU A 10 5.50 17.21 -5.54
C LEU A 10 5.81 15.81 -6.06
N GLY A 11 5.54 15.51 -7.33
CA GLY A 11 5.89 14.24 -7.96
C GLY A 11 4.70 13.30 -8.20
N PHE A 12 3.47 13.69 -7.85
CA PHE A 12 2.29 12.88 -8.17
C PHE A 12 2.06 12.81 -9.68
N ASN A 13 1.60 11.66 -10.16
CA ASN A 13 1.29 11.43 -11.57
C ASN A 13 -0.21 11.35 -11.87
N MET A 14 -1.05 11.28 -10.82
CA MET A 14 -2.48 11.08 -10.93
C MET A 14 -3.22 11.83 -9.82
N VAL A 15 -4.46 12.23 -10.12
CA VAL A 15 -5.42 12.77 -9.15
C VAL A 15 -6.77 12.06 -9.32
N ARG A 16 -7.49 11.86 -8.23
CA ARG A 16 -8.88 11.42 -8.24
C ARG A 16 -9.78 12.63 -8.01
N LYS A 17 -10.84 12.73 -8.81
CA LYS A 17 -11.89 13.73 -8.65
C LYS A 17 -13.07 13.10 -7.93
N HIS A 18 -13.08 13.28 -6.61
CA HIS A 18 -13.99 12.61 -5.67
C HIS A 18 -15.41 13.16 -5.79
N ILE A 19 -16.35 12.29 -6.19
CA ILE A 19 -17.81 12.52 -6.32
C ILE A 19 -18.18 13.90 -6.88
N LYS A 20 -17.39 14.46 -7.79
CA LYS A 20 -17.55 15.81 -8.31
C LYS A 20 -17.10 15.92 -9.76
N THR A 21 -17.78 16.76 -10.52
CA THR A 21 -17.38 17.18 -11.86
C THR A 21 -16.84 18.60 -11.84
N GLU A 22 -15.75 18.86 -12.53
CA GLU A 22 -15.15 20.19 -12.68
C GLU A 22 -15.53 20.83 -14.01
N PRO A 23 -15.36 22.16 -14.16
CA PRO A 23 -15.47 22.82 -15.45
C PRO A 23 -14.46 22.24 -16.46
N ALA A 24 -14.80 22.20 -17.76
CA ALA A 24 -13.97 21.62 -18.83
C ALA A 24 -12.53 22.17 -18.86
N ARG A 25 -12.31 23.44 -18.49
CA ARG A 25 -10.96 24.02 -18.38
C ARG A 25 -10.05 23.32 -17.35
N TRP A 26 -10.61 22.68 -16.31
CA TRP A 26 -9.82 21.93 -15.35
C TRP A 26 -9.22 20.68 -16.01
N TYR A 27 -10.03 19.93 -16.76
CA TYR A 27 -9.59 18.75 -17.51
C TYR A 27 -8.61 19.13 -18.63
N TYR A 28 -8.86 20.26 -19.33
CA TYR A 28 -7.90 20.80 -20.29
C TYR A 28 -6.53 21.04 -19.67
N HIS A 29 -6.47 21.55 -18.45
CA HIS A 29 -5.20 21.72 -17.74
C HIS A 29 -4.60 20.38 -17.30
N CYS A 30 -5.40 19.39 -16.92
CA CYS A 30 -4.90 18.03 -16.66
C CYS A 30 -4.28 17.41 -17.92
N ASP A 31 -4.96 17.55 -19.06
CA ASP A 31 -4.45 17.09 -20.36
C ASP A 31 -3.11 17.76 -20.71
N LYS A 32 -3.04 19.08 -20.56
CA LYS A 32 -1.87 19.88 -20.91
C LYS A 32 -0.68 19.65 -19.99
N GLU A 33 -0.90 19.55 -18.69
CA GLU A 33 0.15 19.30 -17.69
C GLU A 33 0.53 17.82 -17.62
N GLY A 34 -0.24 16.92 -18.26
CA GLY A 34 0.03 15.48 -18.28
C GLY A 34 -0.13 14.83 -16.92
N ILE A 35 -1.23 15.12 -16.19
CA ILE A 35 -1.62 14.43 -14.97
C ILE A 35 -2.82 13.53 -15.25
N LEU A 36 -2.76 12.28 -14.83
CA LEU A 36 -3.87 11.34 -15.01
C LEU A 36 -5.03 11.67 -14.07
N VAL A 37 -6.25 11.37 -14.52
CA VAL A 37 -7.47 11.65 -13.76
C VAL A 37 -8.30 10.37 -13.59
N TRP A 38 -8.64 10.07 -12.35
CA TRP A 38 -9.76 9.20 -12.02
C TRP A 38 -10.98 10.08 -11.76
N GLN A 39 -12.02 9.86 -12.55
CA GLN A 39 -13.23 10.68 -12.52
C GLN A 39 -14.38 9.91 -11.88
N ASP A 40 -14.82 10.36 -10.72
CA ASP A 40 -16.04 9.86 -10.10
C ASP A 40 -17.27 10.45 -10.78
N LEU A 41 -18.32 9.66 -10.88
CA LEU A 41 -19.67 10.19 -11.09
C LEU A 41 -20.19 10.75 -9.75
N PRO A 42 -20.95 11.85 -9.75
CA PRO A 42 -21.46 12.46 -8.53
C PRO A 42 -22.56 11.60 -7.90
N SER A 43 -22.23 10.57 -7.13
CA SER A 43 -23.18 9.65 -6.51
C SER A 43 -23.64 10.21 -5.15
N PRO A 44 -24.81 10.84 -5.07
CA PRO A 44 -25.35 11.33 -3.82
C PRO A 44 -26.11 10.22 -3.10
N ASN A 45 -26.37 10.41 -1.80
CA ASN A 45 -27.33 9.59 -1.10
C ASN A 45 -28.71 9.68 -1.77
N LEU A 46 -29.39 8.53 -1.88
CA LEU A 46 -30.74 8.50 -2.44
C LEU A 46 -31.74 9.17 -1.46
N PRO A 47 -32.47 10.20 -1.90
CA PRO A 47 -33.42 10.87 -1.03
C PRO A 47 -34.62 9.99 -0.72
N LYS A 48 -34.95 9.83 0.55
CA LYS A 48 -36.06 8.99 1.01
C LYS A 48 -37.40 9.38 0.35
N GLY A 49 -38.07 8.40 -0.24
CA GLY A 49 -39.35 8.59 -0.95
C GLY A 49 -39.24 9.15 -2.36
N HIS A 50 -38.03 9.36 -2.87
CA HIS A 50 -37.75 9.84 -4.23
C HIS A 50 -36.67 9.01 -4.93
N GLU A 51 -36.45 7.79 -4.46
CA GLU A 51 -35.33 6.92 -4.88
C GLU A 51 -35.34 6.63 -6.39
N ASP A 52 -36.51 6.31 -6.95
CA ASP A 52 -36.63 5.98 -8.37
C ASP A 52 -36.35 7.18 -9.28
N PHE A 53 -36.83 8.36 -8.89
CA PHE A 53 -36.50 9.61 -9.60
C PHE A 53 -34.99 9.89 -9.51
N ALA A 54 -34.40 9.76 -8.34
CA ALA A 54 -32.97 10.01 -8.13
C ALA A 54 -32.09 9.04 -8.93
N LYS A 55 -32.46 7.75 -8.99
CA LYS A 55 -31.77 6.73 -9.79
C LYS A 55 -31.82 7.04 -11.29
N ALA A 56 -33.01 7.38 -11.80
CA ALA A 56 -33.17 7.75 -13.21
C ALA A 56 -32.41 9.02 -13.57
N ASN A 57 -32.44 10.02 -12.69
CA ASN A 57 -31.70 11.26 -12.85
C ASN A 57 -30.19 11.01 -12.85
N PHE A 58 -29.67 10.25 -11.87
CA PHE A 58 -28.25 9.89 -11.81
C PHE A 58 -27.76 9.20 -13.07
N GLU A 59 -28.54 8.23 -13.61
CA GLU A 59 -28.18 7.58 -14.87
C GLU A 59 -28.14 8.55 -16.06
N SER A 60 -29.12 9.46 -16.15
CA SER A 60 -29.19 10.47 -17.20
C SER A 60 -28.04 11.47 -17.14
N GLU A 61 -27.75 11.98 -15.95
CA GLU A 61 -26.65 12.90 -15.69
C GLU A 61 -25.30 12.23 -15.94
N SER A 62 -25.11 11.00 -15.50
CA SER A 62 -23.90 10.22 -15.75
C SER A 62 -23.58 10.11 -17.23
N LYS A 63 -24.59 9.80 -18.06
CA LYS A 63 -24.43 9.74 -19.52
C LYS A 63 -24.02 11.10 -20.10
N SER A 64 -24.61 12.19 -19.59
CA SER A 64 -24.32 13.56 -20.06
C SER A 64 -22.91 14.00 -19.66
N ILE A 65 -22.48 13.68 -18.44
CA ILE A 65 -21.12 13.96 -17.93
C ILE A 65 -20.09 13.21 -18.78
N ILE A 66 -20.32 11.92 -19.04
CA ILE A 66 -19.43 11.11 -19.88
C ILE A 66 -19.33 11.72 -21.29
N ASP A 67 -20.47 12.09 -21.93
CA ASP A 67 -20.46 12.71 -23.25
C ASP A 67 -19.65 14.00 -23.28
N ALA A 68 -19.73 14.81 -22.24
CA ALA A 68 -18.99 16.07 -22.14
C ALA A 68 -17.49 15.86 -21.92
N LEU A 69 -17.07 14.81 -21.21
CA LEU A 69 -15.70 14.67 -20.73
C LEU A 69 -14.88 13.53 -21.36
N LYS A 70 -15.51 12.57 -22.05
CA LYS A 70 -14.84 11.38 -22.61
C LYS A 70 -13.71 11.67 -23.62
N ASN A 71 -13.61 12.88 -24.12
CA ASN A 71 -12.55 13.27 -25.07
C ASN A 71 -11.28 13.80 -24.37
N HIS A 72 -11.28 13.94 -23.04
CA HIS A 72 -10.10 14.33 -22.28
C HIS A 72 -9.17 13.12 -22.10
N PRO A 73 -7.96 13.13 -22.69
CA PRO A 73 -7.05 11.99 -22.62
C PRO A 73 -6.46 11.78 -21.21
N SER A 74 -6.53 12.77 -20.35
CA SER A 74 -6.15 12.64 -18.94
C SER A 74 -7.07 11.71 -18.14
N ILE A 75 -8.36 11.56 -18.53
CA ILE A 75 -9.30 10.66 -17.85
C ILE A 75 -9.01 9.23 -18.26
N VAL A 76 -8.43 8.45 -17.34
CA VAL A 76 -8.02 7.06 -17.57
C VAL A 76 -8.91 6.06 -16.86
N GLN A 77 -9.74 6.50 -15.92
CA GLN A 77 -10.67 5.69 -15.15
C GLN A 77 -11.93 6.47 -14.81
N TRP A 78 -13.08 5.78 -14.87
CA TRP A 78 -14.35 6.26 -14.34
C TRP A 78 -14.71 5.44 -13.10
N ILE A 79 -15.24 6.13 -12.09
CA ILE A 79 -15.72 5.53 -10.84
C ILE A 79 -17.22 5.78 -10.74
N VAL A 80 -18.01 4.70 -10.65
CA VAL A 80 -19.48 4.78 -10.71
C VAL A 80 -20.04 5.22 -9.36
N PHE A 81 -19.61 4.57 -8.26
CA PHE A 81 -20.09 4.85 -6.91
C PHE A 81 -18.90 5.01 -5.93
N ASN A 82 -19.17 5.61 -4.78
CA ASN A 82 -18.22 5.77 -3.69
C ASN A 82 -18.81 5.21 -2.39
N GLU A 83 -18.08 4.32 -1.70
CA GLU A 83 -18.33 3.85 -0.33
C GLU A 83 -19.74 3.32 -0.03
N GLY A 84 -20.47 2.88 -1.03
CA GLY A 84 -21.85 2.40 -0.87
C GLY A 84 -22.91 3.49 -0.72
N TRP A 85 -22.51 4.74 -0.56
CA TRP A 85 -23.45 5.87 -0.41
C TRP A 85 -24.26 6.07 -1.69
N GLY A 86 -25.59 5.91 -1.60
CA GLY A 86 -26.49 6.04 -2.74
C GLY A 86 -26.31 4.97 -3.83
N GLN A 87 -25.58 3.92 -3.56
CA GLN A 87 -25.29 2.85 -4.52
C GLN A 87 -26.57 2.03 -4.82
N PHE A 88 -26.81 1.77 -6.09
CA PHE A 88 -27.95 0.97 -6.56
C PHE A 88 -27.62 0.27 -7.88
N ASP A 89 -28.21 -0.90 -8.12
CA ASP A 89 -28.08 -1.69 -9.35
C ASP A 89 -26.64 -1.67 -9.90
N THR A 90 -25.64 -1.90 -9.05
CA THR A 90 -24.24 -1.58 -9.30
C THR A 90 -23.71 -2.25 -10.55
N GLU A 91 -24.00 -3.54 -10.78
CA GLU A 91 -23.60 -4.24 -11.99
C GLU A 91 -24.21 -3.58 -13.25
N ARG A 92 -25.50 -3.31 -13.23
CA ARG A 92 -26.19 -2.66 -14.36
C ARG A 92 -25.62 -1.27 -14.63
N MET A 93 -25.43 -0.45 -13.59
CA MET A 93 -24.87 0.91 -13.73
C MET A 93 -23.44 0.88 -14.23
N THR A 94 -22.63 -0.06 -13.74
CA THR A 94 -21.26 -0.26 -14.24
C THR A 94 -21.26 -0.59 -15.73
N ASN A 95 -22.12 -1.49 -16.18
CA ASN A 95 -22.25 -1.86 -17.58
C ASN A 95 -22.77 -0.69 -18.46
N VAL A 96 -23.68 0.15 -17.93
CA VAL A 96 -24.13 1.38 -18.61
C VAL A 96 -22.97 2.35 -18.83
N VAL A 97 -22.14 2.58 -17.79
CA VAL A 97 -20.97 3.45 -17.86
C VAL A 97 -19.93 2.88 -18.81
N ASP A 98 -19.58 1.60 -18.68
CA ASP A 98 -18.62 0.92 -19.56
C ASP A 98 -19.02 1.02 -21.03
N SER A 99 -20.28 0.67 -21.33
CA SER A 99 -20.83 0.79 -22.69
C SER A 99 -20.76 2.21 -23.21
N LYS A 100 -21.06 3.21 -22.36
CA LYS A 100 -21.04 4.62 -22.77
C LYS A 100 -19.63 5.13 -23.02
N VAL A 101 -18.64 4.67 -22.23
CA VAL A 101 -17.23 5.09 -22.35
C VAL A 101 -16.51 4.32 -23.46
N ASN A 102 -16.66 3.01 -23.52
CA ASN A 102 -15.81 2.12 -24.32
C ASN A 102 -16.42 1.68 -25.65
N SER A 103 -17.77 1.74 -25.84
CA SER A 103 -18.41 1.33 -27.09
C SER A 103 -18.11 2.25 -28.29
N LEU A 104 -17.72 3.48 -28.06
CA LEU A 104 -17.64 4.51 -29.09
C LEU A 104 -16.29 4.60 -29.81
N ASN A 105 -15.22 3.99 -29.34
CA ASN A 105 -13.97 3.95 -30.09
C ASN A 105 -12.85 3.04 -29.53
N PRO A 106 -12.92 1.71 -29.63
CA PRO A 106 -11.80 0.84 -29.30
C PRO A 106 -10.57 1.09 -30.21
N ALA A 107 -10.77 1.68 -31.40
CA ALA A 107 -9.70 1.92 -32.37
C ALA A 107 -8.96 3.25 -32.18
N ARG A 108 -9.52 4.25 -31.49
CA ARG A 108 -8.97 5.60 -31.49
C ARG A 108 -7.73 5.78 -30.60
N PHE A 109 -7.60 4.99 -29.52
CA PHE A 109 -6.51 5.12 -28.57
C PHE A 109 -5.79 3.81 -28.25
N GLY A 110 -6.23 2.68 -28.80
CA GLY A 110 -5.63 1.36 -28.51
C GLY A 110 -5.72 0.93 -27.03
N LYS A 111 -6.53 1.64 -26.22
CA LYS A 111 -6.67 1.40 -24.78
C LYS A 111 -8.13 1.52 -24.35
N THR A 112 -8.59 0.57 -23.57
CA THR A 112 -9.85 0.61 -22.85
C THR A 112 -9.72 1.55 -21.65
N THR A 113 -10.66 2.48 -21.48
CA THR A 113 -10.74 3.29 -20.25
C THR A 113 -11.23 2.39 -19.11
N LEU A 114 -10.58 2.46 -17.97
CA LEU A 114 -10.88 1.60 -16.82
C LEU A 114 -12.18 2.02 -16.13
N ILE A 115 -12.93 1.04 -15.61
CA ILE A 115 -14.15 1.26 -14.85
C ILE A 115 -14.00 0.62 -13.46
N CYS A 116 -14.24 1.43 -12.43
CA CYS A 116 -14.38 1.00 -11.04
C CYS A 116 -15.86 1.08 -10.67
N CYS A 117 -16.45 -0.04 -10.24
CA CYS A 117 -17.88 -0.10 -9.91
C CYS A 117 -18.21 0.68 -8.64
N ALA A 118 -17.36 0.60 -7.64
CA ALA A 118 -17.44 1.35 -6.40
C ALA A 118 -16.04 1.52 -5.81
N SER A 119 -15.64 2.74 -5.49
CA SER A 119 -14.40 3.02 -4.79
C SER A 119 -14.60 2.79 -3.29
N GLY A 120 -13.70 2.06 -2.65
CA GLY A 120 -13.78 1.71 -1.24
C GLY A 120 -14.40 0.33 -0.99
N TRP A 121 -15.27 0.23 0.00
CA TRP A 121 -16.03 -0.98 0.30
C TRP A 121 -17.32 -1.09 -0.55
N THR A 122 -18.04 -2.17 -0.49
CA THR A 122 -19.27 -2.45 -1.27
C THR A 122 -18.99 -2.76 -2.75
N ASP A 123 -17.93 -3.54 -3.00
CA ASP A 123 -17.58 -4.04 -4.31
C ASP A 123 -18.64 -5.04 -4.83
N ALA A 124 -19.08 -4.88 -6.07
CA ALA A 124 -20.05 -5.77 -6.74
C ALA A 124 -19.37 -6.80 -7.67
N GLU A 125 -18.06 -6.99 -7.57
CA GLU A 125 -17.24 -7.92 -8.34
C GLU A 125 -17.26 -7.69 -9.87
N VAL A 126 -17.61 -6.48 -10.31
CA VAL A 126 -17.66 -6.06 -11.72
C VAL A 126 -16.69 -4.91 -12.01
N GLY A 127 -16.43 -4.64 -13.30
CA GLY A 127 -15.45 -3.65 -13.75
C GLY A 127 -14.02 -4.16 -13.74
N ASN A 128 -13.06 -3.26 -13.92
CA ASN A 128 -11.63 -3.57 -14.10
C ASN A 128 -10.82 -3.46 -12.82
N ILE A 129 -11.38 -2.79 -11.80
CA ILE A 129 -10.70 -2.37 -10.59
C ILE A 129 -11.37 -3.00 -9.38
N ILE A 130 -10.57 -3.46 -8.42
CA ILE A 130 -11.00 -3.67 -7.05
C ILE A 130 -10.33 -2.61 -6.18
N ASP A 131 -11.12 -1.85 -5.45
CA ASP A 131 -10.70 -0.69 -4.69
C ASP A 131 -10.94 -0.87 -3.19
N THR A 132 -10.07 -0.30 -2.39
CA THR A 132 -10.23 -0.25 -0.93
C THR A 132 -9.93 1.16 -0.41
N HIS A 133 -10.63 1.57 0.65
CA HIS A 133 -10.32 2.76 1.43
C HIS A 133 -9.80 2.32 2.80
N SER A 134 -8.71 2.91 3.25
CA SER A 134 -8.07 2.52 4.50
C SER A 134 -7.33 3.69 5.12
N TYR A 135 -7.69 4.07 6.34
CA TYR A 135 -7.15 5.24 7.04
C TYR A 135 -6.57 4.90 8.41
N PRO A 136 -5.43 5.48 8.78
CA PRO A 136 -4.54 6.30 7.94
C PRO A 136 -3.67 5.49 7.00
N ASP A 137 -3.48 4.22 7.25
CA ASP A 137 -2.60 3.34 6.49
C ASP A 137 -3.22 2.89 5.18
N PRO A 138 -2.46 2.83 4.07
CA PRO A 138 -2.93 2.20 2.84
C PRO A 138 -3.16 0.71 3.05
N SER A 139 -3.96 0.10 2.18
CA SER A 139 -4.17 -1.35 2.12
C SER A 139 -4.14 -1.85 0.67
N CYS A 140 -4.05 -3.16 0.49
CA CYS A 140 -4.08 -3.81 -0.82
C CYS A 140 -5.17 -4.88 -0.82
N PRO A 141 -6.24 -4.72 -1.60
CA PRO A 141 -7.25 -5.75 -1.71
C PRO A 141 -6.71 -6.95 -2.50
N SER A 142 -7.10 -8.15 -2.09
CA SER A 142 -6.69 -9.38 -2.79
C SER A 142 -7.64 -9.66 -3.94
N ASN A 143 -7.13 -9.76 -5.16
CA ASN A 143 -7.88 -10.22 -6.32
C ASN A 143 -6.94 -10.73 -7.42
N ALA A 144 -7.34 -11.83 -8.08
CA ALA A 144 -6.55 -12.44 -9.16
C ALA A 144 -6.84 -11.84 -10.56
N ASN A 145 -8.00 -11.22 -10.75
CA ASN A 145 -8.54 -10.91 -12.08
C ASN A 145 -8.73 -9.41 -12.35
N ARG A 146 -8.69 -8.56 -11.33
CA ARG A 146 -8.87 -7.12 -11.44
C ARG A 146 -7.67 -6.39 -10.83
N ALA A 147 -7.39 -5.17 -11.31
CA ALA A 147 -6.31 -4.38 -10.73
C ALA A 147 -6.66 -3.92 -9.31
N ALA A 148 -5.82 -4.29 -8.33
CA ALA A 148 -5.98 -3.89 -6.94
C ALA A 148 -5.49 -2.45 -6.74
N VAL A 149 -6.31 -1.61 -6.13
CA VAL A 149 -5.95 -0.22 -5.82
C VAL A 149 -6.38 0.18 -4.42
N CYS A 150 -5.75 1.21 -3.87
CA CYS A 150 -6.18 1.89 -2.65
C CYS A 150 -6.66 3.29 -3.03
N GLY A 151 -7.98 3.44 -3.22
CA GLY A 151 -8.61 4.66 -3.72
C GLY A 151 -8.59 5.83 -2.75
N GLU A 152 -8.38 5.54 -1.45
CA GLU A 152 -8.18 6.55 -0.41
C GLU A 152 -7.32 6.01 0.73
N TYR A 153 -6.33 6.80 1.15
CA TYR A 153 -5.52 6.55 2.35
C TYR A 153 -4.93 7.87 2.89
N GLY A 154 -4.38 7.85 4.08
CA GLY A 154 -3.68 8.97 4.68
C GLY A 154 -4.53 9.76 5.65
N GLY A 155 -5.14 10.86 5.22
CA GLY A 155 -5.96 11.68 6.10
C GLY A 155 -5.18 12.31 7.25
N ILE A 156 -3.94 12.75 7.02
CA ILE A 156 -3.05 13.33 8.05
C ILE A 156 -3.51 14.76 8.38
N THR A 157 -4.12 14.94 9.52
CA THR A 157 -4.56 16.26 10.00
C THR A 157 -3.37 17.04 10.57
N LEU A 158 -3.13 18.23 10.02
CA LEU A 158 -2.25 19.26 10.57
C LEU A 158 -2.97 20.60 10.52
N LYS A 159 -3.24 21.18 11.69
CA LYS A 159 -3.87 22.51 11.81
C LYS A 159 -2.83 23.60 11.73
N VAL A 160 -2.96 24.49 10.76
CA VAL A 160 -2.07 25.65 10.58
C VAL A 160 -2.77 26.91 11.07
N PRO A 161 -2.33 27.53 12.19
CA PRO A 161 -2.98 28.74 12.72
C PRO A 161 -3.09 29.84 11.68
N GLY A 162 -4.27 30.49 11.60
CA GLY A 162 -4.58 31.50 10.59
C GLY A 162 -5.04 30.98 9.22
N HIS A 163 -4.96 29.65 8.99
CA HIS A 163 -5.33 29.00 7.73
C HIS A 163 -6.29 27.82 7.96
N ILE A 164 -7.16 27.91 8.98
CA ILE A 164 -8.11 26.88 9.38
C ILE A 164 -9.52 27.29 8.93
N TRP A 165 -10.23 26.43 8.19
CA TRP A 165 -11.64 26.62 7.91
C TRP A 165 -12.43 26.59 9.22
N PRO A 166 -13.35 27.55 9.46
CA PRO A 166 -14.15 27.56 10.67
C PRO A 166 -15.16 26.41 10.71
N GLY A 167 -15.40 25.86 11.90
CA GLY A 167 -16.32 24.73 12.11
C GLY A 167 -15.70 23.59 12.89
N GLY A 168 -16.37 22.45 12.89
CA GLY A 168 -15.90 21.23 13.55
C GLY A 168 -14.64 20.63 12.96
N ASP A 169 -14.20 19.52 13.54
CA ASP A 169 -13.05 18.73 13.09
C ASP A 169 -13.49 17.31 12.78
N PHE A 170 -13.10 16.82 11.61
CA PHE A 170 -13.09 15.41 11.30
C PHE A 170 -11.64 14.98 11.03
N GLN A 171 -11.20 13.88 11.64
CA GLN A 171 -9.79 13.47 11.55
C GLN A 171 -9.64 11.94 11.64
N TYR A 172 -8.71 11.40 10.86
CA TYR A 172 -8.26 10.01 10.95
C TYR A 172 -7.02 9.89 11.85
N THR A 173 -6.04 10.77 11.63
CA THR A 173 -4.84 10.89 12.48
C THR A 173 -4.40 12.34 12.54
N THR A 174 -3.72 12.74 13.61
CA THR A 174 -3.28 14.12 13.83
C THR A 174 -1.78 14.17 14.09
N VAL A 175 -1.13 15.17 13.52
CA VAL A 175 0.27 15.51 13.78
C VAL A 175 0.39 16.98 14.19
N GLU A 176 1.49 17.33 14.88
CA GLU A 176 1.66 18.65 15.48
C GLU A 176 2.50 19.60 14.60
N THR A 177 3.38 19.06 13.77
CA THR A 177 4.31 19.88 12.96
C THR A 177 4.39 19.39 11.51
N GLY A 178 4.88 20.26 10.63
CA GLY A 178 5.17 19.87 9.25
C GLY A 178 6.25 18.78 9.12
N ARG A 179 7.14 18.65 10.12
CA ARG A 179 8.11 17.54 10.18
C ARG A 179 7.44 16.23 10.47
N ASP A 180 6.53 16.22 11.43
CA ASP A 180 5.75 15.01 11.77
C ASP A 180 4.87 14.60 10.59
N PHE A 181 4.27 15.59 9.90
CA PHE A 181 3.52 15.34 8.66
C PHE A 181 4.39 14.64 7.61
N THR A 182 5.60 15.18 7.36
CA THR A 182 6.53 14.59 6.38
C THR A 182 6.98 13.19 6.79
N ALA A 183 7.33 12.98 8.06
CA ALA A 183 7.75 11.69 8.57
C ALA A 183 6.63 10.64 8.46
N PHE A 184 5.41 11.01 8.85
CA PHE A 184 4.24 10.13 8.73
C PHE A 184 3.94 9.78 7.27
N PHE A 185 3.90 10.78 6.39
CA PHE A 185 3.67 10.59 4.96
C PHE A 185 4.73 9.66 4.32
N ASN A 186 6.00 9.85 4.66
CA ASN A 186 7.08 8.98 4.19
C ASN A 186 6.87 7.52 4.64
N GLY A 187 6.42 7.30 5.88
CA GLY A 187 6.03 5.98 6.38
C GLY A 187 4.90 5.34 5.57
N LEU A 188 3.89 6.12 5.16
CA LEU A 188 2.82 5.64 4.28
C LEU A 188 3.38 5.25 2.90
N CYS A 189 4.31 6.02 2.34
CA CYS A 189 5.00 5.67 1.10
C CYS A 189 5.76 4.34 1.20
N ASP A 190 6.39 4.06 2.34
CA ASP A 190 7.09 2.79 2.55
C ASP A 190 6.11 1.61 2.60
N LYS A 191 4.92 1.78 3.21
CA LYS A 191 3.84 0.78 3.17
C LYS A 191 3.31 0.54 1.75
N ILE A 192 3.16 1.59 0.94
CA ILE A 192 2.78 1.44 -0.49
C ILE A 192 3.80 0.59 -1.24
N LYS A 193 5.10 0.75 -0.97
CA LYS A 193 6.14 -0.10 -1.56
C LYS A 193 5.96 -1.57 -1.18
N ASP A 194 5.62 -1.85 0.08
CA ASP A 194 5.34 -3.22 0.52
C ASP A 194 4.11 -3.80 -0.22
N PHE A 195 3.06 -3.01 -0.40
CA PHE A 195 1.85 -3.42 -1.11
C PHE A 195 2.04 -3.53 -2.63
N TYR A 196 2.92 -2.75 -3.23
CA TYR A 196 3.29 -2.93 -4.64
C TYR A 196 3.73 -4.36 -4.93
N TYR A 197 4.56 -4.97 -4.05
CA TYR A 197 4.98 -6.37 -4.19
C TYR A 197 3.85 -7.38 -3.93
N GLN A 198 2.73 -6.95 -3.38
CA GLN A 198 1.52 -7.75 -3.22
C GLN A 198 0.51 -7.55 -4.35
N GLY A 199 0.83 -6.69 -5.32
CA GLY A 199 0.01 -6.44 -6.50
C GLY A 199 -0.80 -5.13 -6.46
N LEU A 200 -0.49 -4.20 -5.55
CA LEU A 200 -1.11 -2.87 -5.57
C LEU A 200 -0.65 -2.09 -6.82
N ASN A 201 -1.61 -1.63 -7.62
CA ASN A 201 -1.35 -0.94 -8.89
C ASN A 201 -1.41 0.59 -8.77
N ALA A 202 -2.20 1.11 -7.84
CA ALA A 202 -2.31 2.55 -7.59
C ALA A 202 -2.74 2.83 -6.15
N ALA A 203 -2.43 4.05 -5.68
CA ALA A 203 -2.86 4.54 -4.37
C ALA A 203 -3.11 6.05 -4.42
N VAL A 204 -4.21 6.51 -3.81
CA VAL A 204 -4.64 7.91 -3.80
C VAL A 204 -4.57 8.44 -2.38
N TYR A 205 -3.69 9.42 -2.16
CA TYR A 205 -3.58 10.10 -0.87
C TYR A 205 -4.74 11.08 -0.67
N THR A 206 -5.39 11.03 0.49
CA THR A 206 -6.42 11.96 0.93
C THR A 206 -5.81 13.00 1.86
N GLN A 207 -5.67 14.30 1.45
CA GLN A 207 -6.10 14.85 0.15
C GLN A 207 -5.21 16.04 -0.30
N ILE A 208 -5.54 16.67 -1.41
CA ILE A 208 -4.75 17.80 -1.94
C ILE A 208 -4.80 19.01 -1.02
N SER A 209 -5.99 19.41 -0.58
CA SER A 209 -6.18 20.58 0.29
C SER A 209 -7.23 20.30 1.35
N ASP A 210 -7.16 21.02 2.46
CA ASP A 210 -8.24 20.99 3.44
C ASP A 210 -9.59 21.32 2.79
N VAL A 211 -10.62 20.59 3.20
CA VAL A 211 -12.00 20.78 2.76
C VAL A 211 -12.89 20.84 3.99
N GLU A 212 -13.40 22.04 4.31
CA GLU A 212 -14.29 22.29 5.43
C GLU A 212 -13.75 21.73 6.76
N ILE A 213 -14.45 20.74 7.35
CA ILE A 213 -14.06 20.12 8.62
C ILE A 213 -12.90 19.15 8.51
N GLU A 214 -12.56 18.70 7.31
CA GLU A 214 -11.40 17.85 7.04
C GLU A 214 -10.13 18.68 6.83
N LYS A 215 -9.27 18.71 7.84
CA LYS A 215 -8.03 19.49 7.85
C LYS A 215 -6.82 18.60 7.56
N ASN A 216 -6.98 17.68 6.61
CA ASN A 216 -6.03 16.63 6.26
C ASN A 216 -5.39 16.80 4.87
N GLY A 217 -5.58 17.98 4.26
CA GLY A 217 -4.92 18.32 2.98
C GLY A 217 -3.41 18.46 3.10
N ILE A 218 -2.70 18.28 1.99
CA ILE A 218 -1.30 18.67 1.84
C ILE A 218 -1.18 20.21 1.83
N LEU A 219 -2.20 20.89 1.29
CA LEU A 219 -2.36 22.34 1.32
C LEU A 219 -3.43 22.74 2.33
N THR A 220 -3.30 23.93 2.89
CA THR A 220 -4.43 24.58 3.61
C THR A 220 -5.58 24.89 2.65
N TYR A 221 -6.80 25.08 3.18
CA TYR A 221 -8.01 25.32 2.39
C TYR A 221 -7.87 26.52 1.44
N ASP A 222 -7.15 27.57 1.85
CA ASP A 222 -6.89 28.79 1.11
C ASP A 222 -5.66 28.69 0.18
N ARG A 223 -4.98 27.54 0.09
CA ARG A 223 -3.80 27.22 -0.70
C ARG A 223 -2.56 28.06 -0.37
N ARG A 224 -2.55 28.76 0.76
CA ARG A 224 -1.42 29.61 1.15
C ARG A 224 -0.27 28.88 1.81
N VAL A 225 -0.54 27.74 2.43
CA VAL A 225 0.49 26.96 3.14
C VAL A 225 0.51 25.54 2.58
N LEU A 226 1.69 25.10 2.20
CA LEU A 226 2.02 23.70 1.95
C LEU A 226 2.52 23.11 3.27
N LYS A 227 1.77 22.16 3.84
CA LYS A 227 1.95 21.69 5.22
C LYS A 227 3.19 20.83 5.48
N PRO A 228 3.69 19.98 4.54
CA PRO A 228 4.94 19.26 4.74
C PRO A 228 6.12 20.19 5.02
N TYR A 229 7.11 19.66 5.76
CA TYR A 229 8.30 20.43 6.10
C TYR A 229 9.09 20.86 4.84
N SER A 230 9.43 22.15 4.77
CA SER A 230 10.27 22.73 3.73
C SER A 230 11.77 22.50 4.04
N PRO A 231 12.61 22.16 3.05
CA PRO A 231 12.38 22.18 1.60
C PRO A 231 11.89 20.83 1.05
N TYR A 232 10.69 20.53 0.96
CA TYR A 232 9.94 19.34 0.48
C TYR A 232 10.72 18.25 -0.29
N GLY A 233 12.03 18.31 -0.33
CA GLY A 233 12.90 17.44 -1.12
C GLY A 233 12.75 15.98 -0.75
N GLU A 234 12.62 15.69 0.53
CA GLU A 234 12.45 14.33 1.03
C GLU A 234 11.09 13.76 0.62
N LEU A 235 9.99 14.48 0.87
CA LEU A 235 8.65 14.08 0.46
C LEU A 235 8.56 13.87 -1.04
N LYS A 236 9.10 14.82 -1.83
CA LYS A 236 9.14 14.72 -3.29
C LYS A 236 9.94 13.51 -3.78
N ALA A 237 11.07 13.20 -3.14
CA ALA A 237 11.89 12.06 -3.47
C ALA A 237 11.12 10.74 -3.23
N LYS A 238 10.43 10.64 -2.09
CA LYS A 238 9.60 9.47 -1.75
C LYS A 238 8.45 9.28 -2.72
N ILE A 239 7.71 10.32 -3.07
CA ILE A 239 6.62 10.23 -4.06
C ILE A 239 7.17 9.77 -5.41
N LYS A 240 8.25 10.39 -5.90
CA LYS A 240 8.85 10.02 -7.18
C LYS A 240 9.36 8.58 -7.20
N GLU A 241 9.94 8.11 -6.11
CA GLU A 241 10.35 6.72 -5.98
C GLU A 241 9.15 5.77 -6.15
N ARG A 242 7.98 6.09 -5.56
CA ARG A 242 6.77 5.26 -5.68
C ARG A 242 6.16 5.31 -7.09
N VAL A 243 6.09 6.49 -7.68
CA VAL A 243 5.57 6.67 -9.05
C VAL A 243 6.42 5.97 -10.10
N ASN A 244 7.73 5.90 -9.89
CA ASN A 244 8.69 5.29 -10.82
C ASN A 244 9.02 3.82 -10.51
N MET A 245 8.24 3.14 -9.66
CA MET A 245 8.43 1.71 -9.47
C MET A 245 8.21 0.96 -10.80
N PRO A 246 8.98 -0.12 -11.07
CA PRO A 246 8.87 -0.86 -12.33
C PRO A 246 7.44 -1.32 -12.64
N GLN A 247 7.03 -1.18 -13.90
CA GLN A 247 5.70 -1.63 -14.38
C GLN A 247 5.67 -3.13 -14.68
N ASN A 248 6.83 -3.80 -14.72
CA ASN A 248 6.95 -5.20 -15.06
C ASN A 248 6.48 -6.09 -13.89
N LYS A 249 5.87 -7.21 -14.22
CA LYS A 249 5.48 -8.22 -13.23
C LYS A 249 6.68 -8.62 -12.38
N VAL A 250 6.53 -8.50 -11.06
CA VAL A 250 7.55 -8.98 -10.11
C VAL A 250 7.39 -10.48 -9.91
N ILE A 251 8.45 -11.22 -10.16
CA ILE A 251 8.56 -12.64 -9.87
C ILE A 251 9.29 -12.80 -8.54
N ILE A 252 8.67 -13.51 -7.59
CA ILE A 252 9.26 -13.78 -6.28
C ILE A 252 9.88 -15.17 -6.31
N LYS A 253 11.22 -15.25 -6.22
CA LYS A 253 11.97 -16.51 -6.18
C LYS A 253 12.47 -16.78 -4.77
N PRO A 254 11.95 -17.80 -4.06
CA PRO A 254 12.36 -18.08 -2.70
C PRO A 254 13.80 -18.61 -2.65
N ILE A 255 14.60 -18.08 -1.71
CA ILE A 255 15.92 -18.57 -1.31
C ILE A 255 15.79 -19.35 0.01
N LEU A 256 15.08 -18.79 0.96
CA LEU A 256 14.63 -19.44 2.19
C LEU A 256 13.12 -19.22 2.27
N SER A 257 12.33 -20.26 2.04
CA SER A 257 10.86 -20.16 2.04
C SER A 257 10.33 -19.80 3.41
N THR A 258 9.17 -19.13 3.45
CA THR A 258 8.36 -18.97 4.65
C THR A 258 7.60 -20.27 4.97
N ALA A 259 6.99 -20.36 6.14
CA ALA A 259 6.17 -21.51 6.55
C ALA A 259 4.94 -21.72 5.66
N LYS A 260 4.53 -20.71 4.87
CA LYS A 260 3.47 -20.82 3.88
C LYS A 260 3.79 -21.86 2.80
N ASP A 261 5.06 -21.91 2.36
CA ASP A 261 5.49 -22.77 1.25
C ASP A 261 6.30 -23.98 1.75
N HIS A 262 7.12 -23.79 2.81
CA HIS A 262 7.91 -24.87 3.38
C HIS A 262 8.24 -24.61 4.86
N LYS A 263 7.88 -25.55 5.71
CA LYS A 263 8.06 -25.46 7.17
C LYS A 263 9.44 -25.95 7.60
N TYR A 264 10.35 -25.03 7.89
CA TYR A 264 11.71 -25.33 8.33
C TYR A 264 11.83 -25.44 9.84
N THR A 265 12.79 -26.24 10.30
CA THR A 265 13.18 -26.31 11.70
C THR A 265 14.17 -25.19 12.03
N TRP A 266 13.94 -24.49 13.12
CA TRP A 266 14.80 -23.46 13.69
C TRP A 266 15.28 -23.88 15.08
N ARG A 267 16.45 -23.38 15.50
CA ARG A 267 16.77 -23.31 16.93
C ARG A 267 16.16 -22.06 17.51
N TYR A 268 15.54 -22.16 18.69
CA TYR A 268 14.88 -21.04 19.31
C TYR A 268 15.04 -21.03 20.83
N ASN A 269 14.91 -19.83 21.40
CA ASN A 269 14.89 -19.58 22.84
C ASN A 269 13.85 -18.50 23.15
N THR A 270 13.12 -18.68 24.25
CA THR A 270 12.04 -17.76 24.66
C THR A 270 12.32 -17.14 26.05
N THR A 271 13.52 -17.34 26.60
CA THR A 271 13.92 -16.74 27.87
C THR A 271 14.38 -15.30 27.70
N THR A 272 14.29 -14.49 28.75
CA THR A 272 14.76 -13.10 28.75
C THR A 272 16.27 -12.96 28.96
N ASP A 273 16.92 -14.02 29.40
CA ASP A 273 18.36 -14.06 29.71
C ASP A 273 19.15 -14.68 28.56
N VAL A 274 19.17 -14.00 27.41
CA VAL A 274 19.96 -14.42 26.25
C VAL A 274 21.18 -13.50 26.12
N PRO A 275 22.40 -14.06 25.92
CA PRO A 275 23.62 -13.26 25.80
C PRO A 275 23.51 -12.17 24.73
N ARG A 276 24.08 -10.99 24.98
CA ARG A 276 23.98 -9.83 24.07
C ARG A 276 24.40 -10.11 22.62
N ARG A 277 25.24 -11.09 22.36
CA ARG A 277 25.73 -11.49 21.03
C ARG A 277 25.11 -12.80 20.53
N TRP A 278 23.89 -13.12 20.94
CA TRP A 278 23.16 -14.32 20.52
C TRP A 278 23.05 -14.45 18.99
N PHE A 279 23.08 -13.35 18.26
CA PHE A 279 23.00 -13.31 16.79
C PHE A 279 24.35 -13.54 16.10
N ALA A 280 25.47 -13.58 16.86
CA ALA A 280 26.78 -13.77 16.30
C ALA A 280 26.97 -15.18 15.73
N LYS A 281 27.79 -15.28 14.68
CA LYS A 281 28.02 -16.53 13.97
C LYS A 281 28.66 -17.62 14.87
N GLU A 282 29.50 -17.18 15.81
CA GLU A 282 30.26 -17.99 16.75
C GLU A 282 29.45 -18.41 17.98
N PHE A 283 28.24 -17.87 18.15
CA PHE A 283 27.38 -18.20 19.29
C PHE A 283 26.95 -19.68 19.25
N ASP A 284 27.16 -20.39 20.36
CA ASP A 284 26.76 -21.78 20.50
C ASP A 284 25.27 -21.90 20.89
N ASP A 285 24.44 -22.24 19.91
CA ASP A 285 23.00 -22.43 20.08
C ASP A 285 22.58 -23.89 20.28
N ARG A 286 23.52 -24.81 20.54
CA ARG A 286 23.23 -26.25 20.68
C ARG A 286 22.28 -26.55 21.83
N ALA A 287 22.30 -25.74 22.88
CA ALA A 287 21.39 -25.85 24.04
C ALA A 287 19.98 -25.29 23.76
N TRP A 288 19.76 -24.56 22.65
CA TRP A 288 18.46 -24.04 22.32
C TRP A 288 17.51 -25.12 21.84
N ALA A 289 16.21 -24.94 22.11
CA ALA A 289 15.18 -25.85 21.63
C ALA A 289 15.13 -25.85 20.09
N LYS A 290 14.52 -26.89 19.52
CA LYS A 290 14.22 -26.96 18.08
C LYS A 290 12.70 -26.85 17.91
N GLY A 291 12.27 -25.99 16.99
CA GLY A 291 10.87 -25.81 16.62
C GLY A 291 10.73 -25.65 15.12
N VAL A 292 9.56 -25.96 14.62
CA VAL A 292 9.21 -25.81 13.19
C VAL A 292 8.50 -24.49 13.01
N ALA A 293 8.88 -23.69 12.00
CA ALA A 293 8.20 -22.43 11.66
C ALA A 293 6.78 -22.70 11.09
N ALA A 294 5.84 -21.77 11.21
CA ALA A 294 5.87 -20.54 11.96
C ALA A 294 5.71 -20.77 13.46
N PHE A 295 6.20 -19.80 14.24
CA PHE A 295 6.05 -19.76 15.69
C PHE A 295 4.92 -18.80 16.05
N GLY A 296 4.00 -19.16 16.97
CA GLY A 296 2.93 -18.26 17.32
C GLY A 296 1.85 -18.85 18.21
N ALA A 297 0.85 -18.03 18.54
CA ALA A 297 -0.34 -18.40 19.27
C ALA A 297 -1.48 -17.40 19.07
N GLY A 298 -2.74 -17.88 19.22
CA GLY A 298 -3.92 -17.00 19.23
C GLY A 298 -4.30 -16.40 17.88
N LEU A 299 -3.78 -16.94 16.76
CA LEU A 299 -4.14 -16.48 15.42
C LEU A 299 -5.59 -16.83 15.04
N PRO A 300 -6.22 -16.04 14.16
CA PRO A 300 -7.49 -16.40 13.56
C PRO A 300 -7.42 -17.72 12.79
N GLU A 301 -8.56 -18.40 12.64
CA GLU A 301 -8.67 -19.73 12.03
C GLU A 301 -7.99 -19.80 10.65
N HIS A 302 -8.15 -18.77 9.80
CA HIS A 302 -7.54 -18.73 8.46
C HIS A 302 -6.01 -18.65 8.43
N SER A 303 -5.36 -18.35 9.55
CA SER A 303 -3.89 -18.27 9.69
C SER A 303 -3.34 -19.27 10.70
N ALA A 304 -4.20 -19.95 11.44
CA ALA A 304 -3.79 -20.87 12.51
C ALA A 304 -2.95 -22.05 11.97
N ASP A 305 -3.25 -22.53 10.77
CA ASP A 305 -2.55 -23.65 10.11
C ASP A 305 -1.08 -23.35 9.76
N LEU A 306 -0.69 -22.07 9.73
CA LEU A 306 0.70 -21.67 9.53
C LEU A 306 1.56 -22.06 10.74
N VAL A 307 1.02 -21.93 11.97
CA VAL A 307 1.75 -22.16 13.20
C VAL A 307 2.02 -23.64 13.41
N SER A 308 3.29 -23.99 13.61
CA SER A 308 3.71 -25.36 13.93
C SER A 308 4.35 -25.46 15.30
N THR A 309 4.89 -24.36 15.83
CA THR A 309 5.48 -24.31 17.18
C THR A 309 4.79 -23.22 17.99
N GLU A 310 4.22 -23.61 19.12
CA GLU A 310 3.57 -22.65 20.01
C GLU A 310 4.60 -21.72 20.67
N TRP A 311 4.33 -20.38 20.57
CA TRP A 311 5.07 -19.34 21.25
C TRP A 311 4.09 -18.41 21.97
N LYS A 312 4.24 -18.25 23.29
CA LYS A 312 3.35 -17.46 24.16
C LYS A 312 4.09 -16.51 25.10
N THR A 313 5.40 -16.42 24.99
CA THR A 313 6.22 -15.53 25.83
C THR A 313 6.37 -14.16 25.16
N SER A 314 6.82 -13.16 25.93
CA SER A 314 7.01 -11.80 25.42
C SER A 314 8.20 -11.63 24.46
N GLN A 315 9.06 -12.65 24.36
CA GLN A 315 10.24 -12.63 23.50
C GLN A 315 10.48 -13.99 22.87
N ILE A 316 11.05 -13.97 21.66
CA ILE A 316 11.59 -15.14 20.99
C ILE A 316 12.89 -14.78 20.29
N TYR A 317 13.86 -15.67 20.36
CA TYR A 317 15.10 -15.61 19.61
C TYR A 317 15.23 -16.87 18.78
N MET A 318 15.48 -16.71 17.49
CA MET A 318 15.46 -17.80 16.52
C MET A 318 16.74 -17.76 15.69
N ARG A 319 17.31 -18.92 15.39
CA ARG A 319 18.53 -19.03 14.57
C ARG A 319 18.40 -20.18 13.59
N ARG A 320 18.86 -19.95 12.37
CA ARG A 320 18.88 -20.98 11.33
C ARG A 320 20.04 -20.76 10.37
N TRP A 321 20.72 -21.85 10.02
CA TRP A 321 21.63 -21.87 8.89
C TRP A 321 20.84 -22.18 7.61
N PHE A 322 21.10 -21.44 6.55
CA PHE A 322 20.58 -21.68 5.22
C PHE A 322 21.70 -21.66 4.18
N TYR A 323 21.58 -22.48 3.15
CA TYR A 323 22.55 -22.49 2.07
C TYR A 323 22.13 -21.48 1.00
N LEU A 324 23.01 -20.55 0.70
CA LEU A 324 22.86 -19.62 -0.41
C LEU A 324 23.61 -20.21 -1.60
N GLY A 325 22.86 -20.67 -2.61
CA GLY A 325 23.41 -21.29 -3.81
C GLY A 325 24.23 -20.33 -4.68
N ASP A 326 24.41 -20.71 -5.93
CA ASP A 326 25.03 -19.83 -6.91
C ASP A 326 24.10 -18.65 -7.21
N ILE A 327 24.52 -17.48 -6.79
CA ILE A 327 23.73 -16.25 -6.89
C ILE A 327 24.64 -15.10 -7.28
N THR A 328 24.22 -14.34 -8.29
CA THR A 328 24.98 -13.19 -8.77
C THR A 328 24.89 -11.99 -7.82
N PRO A 329 25.87 -11.07 -7.81
CA PRO A 329 25.76 -9.82 -7.04
C PRO A 329 24.50 -9.02 -7.37
N GLN A 330 24.07 -8.98 -8.63
CA GLN A 330 22.85 -8.32 -9.08
C GLN A 330 21.60 -8.96 -8.45
N MET A 331 21.60 -10.28 -8.27
CA MET A 331 20.50 -10.98 -7.62
C MET A 331 20.51 -10.77 -6.09
N ILE A 332 21.70 -10.64 -5.47
CA ILE A 332 21.80 -10.28 -4.04
C ILE A 332 21.15 -8.93 -3.77
N ASP A 333 21.30 -7.96 -4.66
CA ASP A 333 20.65 -6.65 -4.53
C ASP A 333 19.11 -6.73 -4.55
N LYS A 334 18.57 -7.76 -5.19
CA LYS A 334 17.12 -8.02 -5.27
C LYS A 334 16.57 -8.84 -4.10
N LEU A 335 17.43 -9.30 -3.19
CA LEU A 335 16.98 -10.06 -2.02
C LEU A 335 16.23 -9.17 -1.03
N ARG A 336 15.13 -9.70 -0.51
CA ARG A 336 14.35 -9.13 0.57
C ARG A 336 13.95 -10.23 1.56
N PHE A 337 13.73 -9.83 2.79
CA PHE A 337 12.99 -10.66 3.72
C PHE A 337 11.51 -10.69 3.31
N VAL A 338 10.85 -11.80 3.61
CA VAL A 338 9.39 -11.97 3.54
C VAL A 338 8.95 -12.31 4.97
N LEU A 339 8.24 -11.37 5.60
CA LEU A 339 7.97 -11.37 7.05
C LEU A 339 6.49 -11.53 7.34
N PHE A 340 6.17 -12.37 8.31
CA PHE A 340 4.89 -12.34 9.01
C PHE A 340 5.17 -12.33 10.52
N HIS A 341 4.94 -11.20 11.18
CA HIS A 341 5.28 -10.98 12.58
C HIS A 341 4.27 -10.11 13.31
N ASP A 342 4.22 -10.33 14.61
CA ASP A 342 3.42 -9.57 15.59
C ASP A 342 4.12 -9.68 16.97
N ASP A 343 4.65 -8.57 17.62
CA ASP A 343 4.73 -7.16 17.20
C ASP A 343 6.04 -6.81 16.48
N ASP A 344 7.15 -6.68 17.26
CA ASP A 344 8.43 -6.19 16.76
C ASP A 344 9.36 -7.33 16.32
N ILE A 345 10.12 -7.09 15.27
CA ILE A 345 11.14 -8.02 14.76
C ILE A 345 12.46 -7.30 14.50
N GLU A 346 13.58 -7.94 14.90
CA GLU A 346 14.94 -7.57 14.50
C GLU A 346 15.64 -8.76 13.83
N ILE A 347 16.42 -8.51 12.79
CA ILE A 347 16.99 -9.55 11.94
C ILE A 347 18.47 -9.29 11.69
N TYR A 348 19.26 -10.37 11.74
CA TYR A 348 20.70 -10.36 11.48
C TYR A 348 21.05 -11.43 10.43
N ILE A 349 22.00 -11.10 9.56
CA ILE A 349 22.63 -12.04 8.61
C ILE A 349 24.12 -12.15 8.94
N ASN A 350 24.60 -13.37 9.19
CA ASN A 350 26.00 -13.65 9.53
C ASN A 350 26.55 -12.77 10.68
N GLY A 351 25.69 -12.35 11.62
CA GLY A 351 26.03 -11.51 12.74
C GLY A 351 25.98 -10.00 12.46
N VAL A 352 25.64 -9.60 11.24
CA VAL A 352 25.45 -8.21 10.82
C VAL A 352 23.98 -7.84 10.89
N TRP A 353 23.64 -6.69 11.48
CA TRP A 353 22.27 -6.19 11.49
C TRP A 353 21.72 -6.02 10.07
N ALA A 354 20.53 -6.55 9.82
CA ALA A 354 19.95 -6.63 8.50
C ALA A 354 18.66 -5.84 8.34
N ALA A 355 17.78 -5.87 9.34
CA ALA A 355 16.53 -5.11 9.34
C ALA A 355 15.91 -5.08 10.73
N THR A 356 15.03 -4.09 10.93
CA THR A 356 14.09 -4.03 12.05
C THR A 356 12.73 -3.58 11.51
N ARG A 357 11.65 -4.10 12.06
CA ARG A 357 10.30 -3.62 11.84
C ARG A 357 9.55 -3.62 13.16
N THR A 358 8.80 -2.55 13.45
CA THR A 358 7.98 -2.41 14.64
C THR A 358 6.50 -2.57 14.31
N GLY A 359 5.71 -3.01 15.30
CA GLY A 359 4.28 -3.25 15.17
C GLY A 359 3.97 -4.52 14.40
N CYS A 360 2.68 -4.84 14.28
CA CYS A 360 2.20 -6.07 13.64
C CYS A 360 2.04 -5.93 12.12
N VAL A 361 1.99 -7.06 11.44
CA VAL A 361 1.53 -7.19 10.05
C VAL A 361 0.47 -8.29 9.98
N PHE A 362 -0.51 -8.14 9.09
CA PHE A 362 -1.64 -9.06 8.96
C PHE A 362 -1.47 -10.08 7.82
N ASN A 363 -0.37 -9.97 7.09
CA ASN A 363 0.01 -10.84 5.99
C ASN A 363 1.53 -10.83 5.80
N TYR A 364 2.05 -11.72 4.95
CA TYR A 364 3.45 -11.68 4.56
C TYR A 364 3.77 -10.38 3.82
N VAL A 365 4.75 -9.64 4.33
CA VAL A 365 5.23 -8.39 3.73
C VAL A 365 6.73 -8.48 3.42
N PRO A 366 7.19 -7.89 2.32
CA PRO A 366 8.61 -7.78 2.03
C PRO A 366 9.28 -6.73 2.94
N LYS A 367 10.55 -6.93 3.27
CA LYS A 367 11.40 -5.96 3.97
C LYS A 367 12.79 -5.94 3.36
N ASP A 368 13.28 -4.76 3.05
CA ASP A 368 14.63 -4.60 2.49
C ASP A 368 15.69 -5.08 3.48
N ILE A 369 16.72 -5.73 2.95
CA ILE A 369 17.92 -6.14 3.67
C ILE A 369 18.92 -4.99 3.61
N SER A 370 19.56 -4.63 4.73
CA SER A 370 20.58 -3.58 4.76
C SER A 370 21.74 -3.90 3.82
N GLU A 371 22.38 -2.87 3.28
CA GLU A 371 23.51 -3.03 2.35
C GLU A 371 24.70 -3.73 3.02
N GLU A 372 24.92 -3.50 4.32
CA GLU A 372 25.94 -4.18 5.11
C GLU A 372 25.66 -5.68 5.24
N ALA A 373 24.39 -6.03 5.47
CA ALA A 373 23.99 -7.44 5.57
C ALA A 373 24.02 -8.14 4.21
N LYS A 374 23.66 -7.47 3.10
CA LYS A 374 23.84 -7.99 1.74
C LYS A 374 25.31 -8.30 1.43
N LYS A 375 26.24 -7.40 1.82
CA LYS A 375 27.69 -7.61 1.68
C LYS A 375 28.21 -8.76 2.55
N ALA A 376 27.53 -9.08 3.66
CA ALA A 376 27.89 -10.17 4.54
C ALA A 376 27.42 -11.56 4.03
N LEU A 377 26.50 -11.61 3.05
CA LEU A 377 26.06 -12.84 2.41
C LEU A 377 27.20 -13.49 1.63
N LYS A 378 27.27 -14.81 1.71
CA LYS A 378 28.30 -15.62 1.05
C LYS A 378 27.63 -16.56 0.04
N PRO A 379 27.75 -16.30 -1.27
CA PRO A 379 27.31 -17.23 -2.31
C PRO A 379 28.00 -18.60 -2.18
N ASN A 380 27.34 -19.64 -2.64
CA ASN A 380 27.80 -21.04 -2.59
C ASN A 380 28.27 -21.47 -1.18
N SER A 381 27.58 -20.97 -0.14
CA SER A 381 27.99 -21.19 1.25
C SER A 381 26.80 -21.19 2.22
N TRP A 382 27.05 -21.72 3.41
CA TRP A 382 26.14 -21.62 4.52
C TRP A 382 26.18 -20.22 5.14
N ASN A 383 25.01 -19.61 5.31
CA ASN A 383 24.78 -18.33 5.93
C ASN A 383 23.88 -18.50 7.14
N LEU A 384 24.09 -17.67 8.14
CA LEU A 384 23.25 -17.65 9.35
C LEU A 384 22.23 -16.51 9.24
N ILE A 385 20.96 -16.85 9.48
CA ILE A 385 19.93 -15.87 9.81
C ILE A 385 19.60 -16.00 11.31
N ALA A 386 19.57 -14.87 12.00
CA ALA A 386 19.18 -14.78 13.41
C ALA A 386 18.08 -13.72 13.57
N VAL A 387 17.04 -14.04 14.32
CA VAL A 387 15.81 -13.25 14.43
C VAL A 387 15.44 -13.10 15.90
N GLY A 388 15.23 -11.86 16.34
CA GLY A 388 14.65 -11.53 17.64
C GLY A 388 13.23 -10.99 17.45
N GLY A 389 12.28 -11.50 18.22
CA GLY A 389 10.90 -11.02 18.24
C GLY A 389 10.48 -10.53 19.62
N LYS A 390 9.68 -9.50 19.68
CA LYS A 390 9.04 -9.00 20.90
C LYS A 390 7.54 -8.95 20.71
N GLN A 391 6.81 -9.32 21.77
CA GLN A 391 5.36 -9.32 21.84
C GLN A 391 4.87 -8.36 22.92
N GLY A 392 3.96 -7.46 22.55
CA GLY A 392 3.33 -6.50 23.45
C GLY A 392 1.97 -6.95 23.98
N GLY A 393 1.29 -7.86 23.28
CA GLY A 393 -0.01 -8.41 23.68
C GLY A 393 -0.88 -8.83 22.48
N GLY A 394 -1.89 -9.67 22.71
CA GLY A 394 -2.79 -10.15 21.67
C GLY A 394 -2.31 -11.42 20.96
N GLN A 395 -2.47 -11.45 19.66
CA GLN A 395 -2.01 -12.55 18.80
C GLN A 395 -0.48 -12.55 18.71
N GLN A 396 0.11 -13.69 18.39
CA GLN A 396 1.55 -13.80 18.20
C GLN A 396 1.86 -14.61 16.94
N ILE A 397 2.74 -14.07 16.11
CA ILE A 397 3.34 -14.84 15.01
C ILE A 397 4.75 -14.37 14.74
N MET A 398 5.62 -15.33 14.41
CA MET A 398 6.95 -15.09 13.89
C MET A 398 7.25 -16.08 12.78
N ASP A 399 7.30 -15.60 11.56
CA ASP A 399 7.76 -16.34 10.40
C ASP A 399 8.56 -15.44 9.46
N ILE A 400 9.59 -15.99 8.85
CA ILE A 400 10.52 -15.27 8.01
C ILE A 400 11.08 -16.14 6.90
N GLY A 401 11.12 -15.57 5.70
CA GLY A 401 11.84 -16.09 4.55
C GLY A 401 12.77 -15.06 3.93
N ILE A 402 13.53 -15.49 2.94
CA ILE A 402 14.34 -14.63 2.06
C ILE A 402 13.96 -14.98 0.63
N SER A 403 13.61 -13.98 -0.16
CA SER A 403 13.28 -14.17 -1.59
C SER A 403 13.96 -13.12 -2.46
N ALA A 404 14.26 -13.46 -3.71
CA ALA A 404 14.63 -12.50 -4.73
C ALA A 404 13.37 -11.94 -5.42
N PHE A 405 13.27 -10.63 -5.49
CA PHE A 405 12.20 -9.91 -6.17
C PHE A 405 12.73 -9.40 -7.50
N VAL A 406 12.48 -10.13 -8.57
CA VAL A 406 13.01 -9.86 -9.91
C VAL A 406 11.88 -9.56 -10.89
N THR A 407 12.15 -8.79 -11.93
CA THR A 407 11.22 -8.55 -13.04
C THR A 407 11.28 -9.67 -14.07
N GLU A 408 10.26 -9.81 -14.94
CA GLU A 408 10.21 -10.89 -15.94
C GLU A 408 11.39 -10.86 -16.94
N ASP A 409 11.96 -9.68 -17.17
CA ASP A 409 13.12 -9.45 -18.04
C ASP A 409 14.48 -9.62 -17.33
N PHE A 410 14.48 -10.00 -16.04
CA PHE A 410 15.70 -10.24 -15.30
C PHE A 410 16.32 -11.59 -15.72
N GLU A 411 17.42 -11.53 -16.46
CA GLU A 411 18.23 -12.70 -16.79
C GLU A 411 18.97 -13.22 -15.53
N LEU A 412 18.86 -14.53 -15.31
CA LEU A 412 19.47 -15.26 -14.18
C LEU A 412 20.96 -15.54 -14.41
#